data_be9486a4ec70ae80afdc231ce79d9c7f
#
_entry.id   be9486a4ec70ae80afdc231ce79d9c7f
#
_cell.length_a   1.000
_cell.length_b   1.000
_cell.length_c   1.000
_cell.angle_alpha   90.00
_cell.angle_beta   90.00
_cell.angle_gamma   90.00
#
_symmetry.space_group_name_H-M   'P 1'
#
loop_
_entity.id
_entity.type
_entity.pdbx_description
1 polymer ?
#
loop_
_entity_poly.entity_id
_entity_poly.type
_entity_poly.pdbx_seq_one_letter_code
_entity_poly.pdbx_strand_id
1 'polypeptide(L)'
;MNADVHKNDPASPGTWEAASALAGKFMTFKLGNEEYGIEILKVREIIGLMEITRVPRVTPWIRGVINLRGKVVPVVDLRVKFGMSPTAATEQTVIIVVQCAIGGRELTMGILVDQVLEVLPLEASQIEPPPSFGTAEVDAGFILGVAKAEKRVIFLLDIGKVLSASEALEMATAQTAQA
;
A
#
# COMPACT_ATOMS: atom_id res chain seq x y z
N MET A 1 11.45 -14.11 -41.15
CA MET A 1 10.14 -14.03 -41.45
C MET A 1 9.18 -14.22 -40.32
N ASN A 2 9.27 -15.22 -39.57
CA ASN A 2 8.25 -15.57 -38.58
C ASN A 2 8.62 -15.21 -37.18
N ALA A 3 9.53 -14.29 -37.04
CA ALA A 3 10.02 -13.92 -35.72
C ALA A 3 8.93 -13.35 -34.83
N ASP A 4 7.94 -12.76 -35.45
CA ASP A 4 6.89 -12.10 -34.67
C ASP A 4 5.94 -13.05 -33.97
N VAL A 5 5.89 -14.26 -34.46
CA VAL A 5 5.03 -15.27 -33.90
C VAL A 5 5.44 -15.61 -32.47
N HIS A 6 6.70 -15.46 -32.19
CA HIS A 6 7.20 -15.82 -30.88
C HIS A 6 6.93 -14.79 -29.79
N LYS A 7 6.67 -13.59 -30.25
CA LYS A 7 6.41 -12.52 -29.27
C LYS A 7 5.06 -12.64 -28.61
N ASN A 8 4.16 -13.27 -29.34
CA ASN A 8 2.82 -13.47 -28.79
C ASN A 8 2.61 -14.89 -28.37
N ASP A 9 3.69 -15.62 -28.33
CA ASP A 9 3.60 -16.91 -27.73
C ASP A 9 2.92 -16.68 -26.39
N PRO A 10 1.76 -17.23 -26.18
CA PRO A 10 1.03 -17.09 -24.96
C PRO A 10 1.88 -17.63 -23.83
N ALA A 11 3.10 -17.29 -23.96
CA ALA A 11 4.05 -17.50 -22.96
C ALA A 11 3.40 -18.39 -21.92
N SER A 12 3.73 -18.47 -20.87
CA SER A 12 3.19 -19.30 -19.84
C SER A 12 1.72 -18.99 -19.66
N PRO A 13 0.84 -19.98 -19.80
CA PRO A 13 -0.57 -19.76 -19.54
C PRO A 13 -0.73 -19.10 -18.18
N GLY A 14 -1.45 -17.99 -18.15
CA GLY A 14 -1.71 -17.29 -16.92
C GLY A 14 -0.79 -16.12 -16.61
N THR A 15 0.14 -15.79 -17.50
CA THR A 15 0.96 -14.61 -17.28
C THR A 15 0.21 -13.37 -17.74
N TRP A 16 -0.06 -12.50 -16.80
CA TRP A 16 -0.68 -11.22 -17.08
C TRP A 16 0.40 -10.26 -17.59
N GLU A 17 0.09 -9.52 -18.66
CA GLU A 17 1.04 -8.66 -19.33
C GLU A 17 1.73 -7.67 -18.40
N ALA A 18 0.98 -7.02 -17.53
CA ALA A 18 1.54 -6.05 -16.61
C ALA A 18 2.35 -6.68 -15.46
N ALA A 19 2.28 -7.99 -15.31
CA ALA A 19 2.98 -8.67 -14.20
C ALA A 19 4.49 -8.49 -14.28
N SER A 20 5.05 -8.43 -15.48
CA SER A 20 6.50 -8.23 -15.65
C SER A 20 6.97 -6.90 -15.07
N ALA A 21 6.15 -5.86 -15.23
CA ALA A 21 6.48 -4.54 -14.70
C ALA A 21 6.34 -4.51 -13.18
N LEU A 22 5.50 -5.35 -12.62
CA LEU A 22 5.26 -5.40 -11.18
C LEU A 22 6.24 -6.32 -10.46
N ALA A 23 6.84 -7.28 -11.16
CA ALA A 23 7.76 -8.23 -10.53
C ALA A 23 8.86 -7.51 -9.76
N GLY A 24 9.19 -8.02 -8.58
CA GLY A 24 10.20 -7.40 -7.74
C GLY A 24 10.00 -7.79 -6.28
N LYS A 25 10.56 -7.00 -5.39
CA LYS A 25 10.47 -7.25 -3.96
C LYS A 25 9.37 -6.42 -3.33
N PHE A 26 8.59 -7.06 -2.51
CA PHE A 26 7.48 -6.43 -1.80
C PHE A 26 7.62 -6.67 -0.30
N MET A 27 7.33 -5.64 0.46
CA MET A 27 7.19 -5.80 1.90
C MET A 27 5.76 -6.22 2.17
N THR A 28 5.58 -7.34 2.85
CA THR A 28 4.25 -7.86 3.14
C THR A 28 3.85 -7.56 4.58
N PHE A 29 2.57 -7.34 4.77
CA PHE A 29 2.02 -7.02 6.08
C PHE A 29 0.58 -7.50 6.17
N LYS A 30 0.07 -7.56 7.38
CA LYS A 30 -1.31 -8.00 7.63
C LYS A 30 -2.20 -6.85 8.05
N LEU A 31 -3.43 -6.90 7.56
CA LEU A 31 -4.54 -6.12 8.06
C LEU A 31 -5.67 -7.13 8.30
N GLY A 32 -6.02 -7.38 9.56
CA GLY A 32 -6.95 -8.45 9.87
C GLY A 32 -6.40 -9.80 9.45
N ASN A 33 -7.16 -10.52 8.65
CA ASN A 33 -6.77 -11.84 8.15
C ASN A 33 -6.18 -11.80 6.75
N GLU A 34 -6.14 -10.64 6.11
CA GLU A 34 -5.63 -10.50 4.76
C GLU A 34 -4.20 -10.02 4.75
N GLU A 35 -3.46 -10.45 3.72
CA GLU A 35 -2.09 -10.02 3.51
C GLU A 35 -2.01 -9.04 2.35
N TYR A 36 -1.19 -8.02 2.52
CA TYR A 36 -0.95 -6.98 1.54
C TYR A 36 0.54 -6.81 1.31
N GLY A 37 0.90 -6.25 0.17
CA GLY A 37 2.30 -5.98 -0.13
C GLY A 37 2.46 -4.61 -0.77
N ILE A 38 3.56 -3.95 -0.46
CA ILE A 38 3.95 -2.70 -1.09
C ILE A 38 5.38 -2.83 -1.60
N GLU A 39 5.67 -2.13 -2.70
CA GLU A 39 7.01 -2.18 -3.29
C GLU A 39 8.04 -1.74 -2.26
N ILE A 40 9.11 -2.53 -2.13
CA ILE A 40 10.14 -2.26 -1.12
C ILE A 40 10.79 -0.88 -1.32
N LEU A 41 10.87 -0.42 -2.55
CA LEU A 41 11.49 0.88 -2.85
C LEU A 41 10.68 2.06 -2.32
N LYS A 42 9.42 1.86 -2.01
CA LYS A 42 8.58 2.90 -1.40
C LYS A 42 8.75 2.97 0.11
N VAL A 43 9.31 1.95 0.72
CA VAL A 43 9.46 1.87 2.16
C VAL A 43 10.73 2.59 2.59
N ARG A 44 10.59 3.51 3.54
CA ARG A 44 11.74 4.20 4.13
C ARG A 44 12.21 3.52 5.39
N GLU A 45 11.28 3.22 6.29
CA GLU A 45 11.59 2.52 7.52
C GLU A 45 10.33 1.94 8.16
N ILE A 46 10.51 1.07 9.10
CA ILE A 46 9.43 0.52 9.91
C ILE A 46 9.71 0.92 11.34
N ILE A 47 8.73 1.52 11.98
CA ILE A 47 8.86 1.97 13.37
C ILE A 47 7.77 1.37 14.22
N GLY A 48 8.07 1.18 15.50
CA GLY A 48 7.07 0.76 16.45
C GLY A 48 6.01 1.84 16.63
N LEU A 49 4.87 1.44 17.17
CA LEU A 49 3.80 2.39 17.44
C LEU A 49 4.28 3.43 18.44
N MET A 50 4.05 4.69 18.11
CA MET A 50 4.42 5.81 18.95
C MET A 50 3.22 6.74 19.08
N GLU A 51 3.33 7.76 19.92
CA GLU A 51 2.25 8.69 20.13
C GLU A 51 1.85 9.39 18.83
N ILE A 52 0.57 9.35 18.52
CA ILE A 52 -0.01 9.98 17.35
C ILE A 52 -0.84 11.17 17.83
N THR A 53 -0.47 12.37 17.37
CA THR A 53 -1.21 13.58 17.69
C THR A 53 -2.34 13.75 16.70
N ARG A 54 -3.55 13.81 17.19
CA ARG A 54 -4.73 13.94 16.33
C ARG A 54 -4.78 15.32 15.70
N VAL A 55 -5.19 15.35 14.43
CA VAL A 55 -5.43 16.58 13.69
C VAL A 55 -6.94 16.71 13.52
N PRO A 56 -7.55 17.86 13.88
CA PRO A 56 -8.98 18.03 13.71
C PRO A 56 -9.37 18.19 12.24
N ARG A 57 -10.60 17.80 11.93
CA ARG A 57 -11.22 17.99 10.62
C ARG A 57 -10.51 17.28 9.47
N VAL A 58 -9.91 16.13 9.73
CA VAL A 58 -9.38 15.26 8.68
C VAL A 58 -10.28 14.03 8.55
N THR A 59 -10.12 13.31 7.44
CA THR A 59 -10.89 12.09 7.20
C THR A 59 -10.60 11.05 8.27
N PRO A 60 -11.54 10.14 8.55
CA PRO A 60 -11.37 9.16 9.65
C PRO A 60 -10.15 8.27 9.55
N TRP A 61 -9.66 7.97 8.35
CA TRP A 61 -8.48 7.12 8.19
C TRP A 61 -7.17 7.84 8.42
N ILE A 62 -7.17 9.14 8.54
CA ILE A 62 -5.98 9.88 8.97
C ILE A 62 -6.01 9.94 10.49
N ARG A 63 -5.16 9.13 11.13
CA ARG A 63 -5.12 9.02 12.58
C ARG A 63 -4.54 10.28 13.22
N GLY A 64 -3.72 10.99 12.51
CA GLY A 64 -3.05 12.18 12.99
C GLY A 64 -1.65 12.26 12.46
N VAL A 65 -0.75 12.82 13.24
CA VAL A 65 0.65 12.99 12.85
C VAL A 65 1.57 12.48 13.95
N ILE A 66 2.76 12.07 13.56
CA ILE A 66 3.83 11.70 14.49
C ILE A 66 5.00 12.63 14.27
N ASN A 67 5.80 12.78 15.32
CA ASN A 67 7.06 13.51 15.22
C ASN A 67 8.17 12.48 15.06
N LEU A 68 8.70 12.40 13.86
CA LEU A 68 9.76 11.45 13.53
C LEU A 68 11.05 12.22 13.34
N ARG A 69 11.87 12.24 14.36
CA ARG A 69 13.16 12.95 14.36
C ARG A 69 13.03 14.41 13.92
N GLY A 70 12.01 15.08 14.47
CA GLY A 70 11.77 16.49 14.17
C GLY A 70 10.93 16.77 12.93
N LYS A 71 10.57 15.73 12.18
CA LYS A 71 9.67 15.87 11.03
C LYS A 71 8.27 15.42 11.42
N VAL A 72 7.29 16.17 10.98
CA VAL A 72 5.89 15.83 11.18
C VAL A 72 5.45 14.93 10.03
N VAL A 73 5.03 13.72 10.37
CA VAL A 73 4.64 12.71 9.39
C VAL A 73 3.19 12.30 9.63
N PRO A 74 2.30 12.49 8.63
CA PRO A 74 0.91 12.04 8.77
C PRO A 74 0.84 10.52 8.79
N VAL A 75 -0.12 9.98 9.54
CA VAL A 75 -0.31 8.54 9.70
C VAL A 75 -1.70 8.15 9.21
N VAL A 76 -1.74 7.22 8.27
CA VAL A 76 -2.96 6.66 7.69
C VAL A 76 -3.24 5.31 8.32
N ASP A 77 -4.47 5.11 8.78
CA ASP A 77 -4.92 3.81 9.26
C ASP A 77 -5.55 3.06 8.09
N LEU A 78 -4.83 2.11 7.53
CA LEU A 78 -5.33 1.37 6.37
C LEU A 78 -6.56 0.53 6.70
N ARG A 79 -6.70 0.04 7.93
CA ARG A 79 -7.91 -0.71 8.31
C ARG A 79 -9.13 0.15 8.10
N VAL A 80 -9.09 1.36 8.59
CA VAL A 80 -10.22 2.29 8.46
C VAL A 80 -10.43 2.67 6.99
N LYS A 81 -9.34 2.93 6.27
CA LYS A 81 -9.42 3.28 4.86
C LYS A 81 -10.10 2.18 4.03
N PHE A 82 -9.85 0.93 4.38
CA PHE A 82 -10.42 -0.21 3.66
C PHE A 82 -11.77 -0.67 4.23
N GLY A 83 -12.35 0.13 5.13
CA GLY A 83 -13.66 -0.20 5.68
C GLY A 83 -13.66 -1.31 6.72
N MET A 84 -12.51 -1.64 7.26
CA MET A 84 -12.41 -2.65 8.30
C MET A 84 -12.69 -2.05 9.66
N SER A 85 -13.17 -2.87 10.57
CA SER A 85 -13.44 -2.42 11.94
C SER A 85 -12.14 -2.01 12.63
N PRO A 86 -12.15 -0.92 13.40
CA PRO A 86 -11.00 -0.54 14.20
C PRO A 86 -10.66 -1.66 15.18
N THR A 87 -9.39 -1.83 15.48
CA THR A 87 -8.95 -2.80 16.46
C THR A 87 -7.91 -2.15 17.38
N ALA A 88 -7.81 -2.70 18.57
CA ALA A 88 -6.81 -2.23 19.51
C ALA A 88 -5.42 -2.59 19.00
N ALA A 89 -4.44 -1.74 19.28
CA ALA A 89 -3.06 -2.00 18.95
C ALA A 89 -2.54 -3.19 19.75
N THR A 90 -1.66 -3.97 19.11
CA THR A 90 -0.97 -5.08 19.76
C THR A 90 0.53 -4.77 19.76
N GLU A 91 1.31 -5.68 20.30
CA GLU A 91 2.78 -5.56 20.28
C GLU A 91 3.32 -5.62 18.84
N GLN A 92 2.53 -6.13 17.91
CA GLN A 92 2.93 -6.28 16.51
C GLN A 92 2.51 -5.09 15.65
N THR A 93 1.65 -4.23 16.14
CA THR A 93 1.22 -3.03 15.42
C THR A 93 2.41 -2.12 15.18
N VAL A 94 2.61 -1.76 13.92
CA VAL A 94 3.74 -0.91 13.53
C VAL A 94 3.30 0.14 12.52
N ILE A 95 4.15 1.12 12.32
CA ILE A 95 3.97 2.14 11.31
C ILE A 95 5.05 1.93 10.25
N ILE A 96 4.62 1.74 9.02
CA ILE A 96 5.53 1.66 7.88
C ILE A 96 5.62 3.07 7.29
N VAL A 97 6.81 3.65 7.34
CA VAL A 97 7.03 4.97 6.77
C VAL A 97 7.35 4.81 5.30
N VAL A 98 6.53 5.40 4.45
CA VAL A 98 6.66 5.29 3.01
C VAL A 98 6.81 6.66 2.38
N GLN A 99 7.40 6.68 1.20
CA GLN A 99 7.50 7.87 0.38
C GLN A 99 6.90 7.58 -0.97
N CYS A 100 5.99 8.42 -1.40
CA CYS A 100 5.28 8.21 -2.66
C CYS A 100 4.91 9.55 -3.27
N ALA A 101 4.61 9.53 -4.57
CA ALA A 101 4.14 10.71 -5.29
C ALA A 101 2.63 10.66 -5.39
N ILE A 102 1.96 11.69 -4.89
CA ILE A 102 0.52 11.81 -4.94
C ILE A 102 0.20 13.20 -5.48
N GLY A 103 -0.57 13.25 -6.56
CA GLY A 103 -0.96 14.51 -7.16
C GLY A 103 0.23 15.38 -7.59
N GLY A 104 1.30 14.75 -8.05
CA GLY A 104 2.50 15.46 -8.48
C GLY A 104 3.41 15.90 -7.36
N ARG A 105 3.09 15.55 -6.12
CA ARG A 105 3.89 15.88 -4.95
C ARG A 105 4.46 14.63 -4.31
N GLU A 106 5.67 14.75 -3.83
CA GLU A 106 6.28 13.68 -3.05
C GLU A 106 5.86 13.84 -1.59
N LEU A 107 5.27 12.77 -1.05
CA LEU A 107 4.80 12.76 0.33
C LEU A 107 5.45 11.64 1.11
N THR A 108 5.82 11.94 2.33
CA THR A 108 6.23 10.95 3.31
C THR A 108 5.05 10.76 4.25
N MET A 109 4.61 9.52 4.40
CA MET A 109 3.52 9.22 5.32
C MET A 109 3.77 7.92 6.05
N GLY A 110 3.13 7.76 7.19
CA GLY A 110 3.15 6.52 7.93
C GLY A 110 1.89 5.73 7.63
N ILE A 111 2.04 4.44 7.50
CA ILE A 111 0.92 3.52 7.31
C ILE A 111 0.85 2.63 8.54
N LEU A 112 -0.28 2.72 9.24
CA LEU A 112 -0.51 1.89 10.43
C LEU A 112 -1.03 0.53 9.98
N VAL A 113 -0.31 -0.52 10.33
CA VAL A 113 -0.66 -1.89 9.96
C VAL A 113 -0.63 -2.80 11.17
N ASP A 114 -1.33 -3.92 11.08
CA ASP A 114 -1.44 -4.84 12.22
C ASP A 114 -0.13 -5.57 12.50
N GLN A 115 0.59 -5.95 11.44
CA GLN A 115 1.83 -6.71 11.58
C GLN A 115 2.59 -6.70 10.26
N VAL A 116 3.90 -6.49 10.33
CA VAL A 116 4.77 -6.68 9.17
C VAL A 116 5.21 -8.14 9.14
N LEU A 117 5.21 -8.74 7.97
CA LEU A 117 5.57 -10.14 7.80
C LEU A 117 7.00 -10.31 7.28
N GLU A 118 7.21 -10.02 5.99
CA GLU A 118 8.51 -10.26 5.37
C GLU A 118 8.65 -9.47 4.09
N VAL A 119 9.87 -9.38 3.59
CA VAL A 119 10.14 -8.92 2.24
C VAL A 119 10.16 -10.13 1.32
N LEU A 120 9.28 -10.15 0.34
CA LEU A 120 9.06 -11.29 -0.52
C LEU A 120 9.38 -10.94 -1.97
N PRO A 121 10.31 -11.67 -2.61
CA PRO A 121 10.52 -11.51 -4.04
C PRO A 121 9.39 -12.19 -4.79
N LEU A 122 8.80 -11.49 -5.74
CA LEU A 122 7.71 -12.00 -6.56
C LEU A 122 8.10 -11.98 -8.03
N GLU A 123 7.88 -13.11 -8.69
CA GLU A 123 8.09 -13.22 -10.12
C GLU A 123 6.80 -12.92 -10.87
N ALA A 124 6.93 -12.54 -12.14
CA ALA A 124 5.76 -12.21 -12.95
C ALA A 124 4.72 -13.34 -12.99
N SER A 125 5.16 -14.58 -12.98
CA SER A 125 4.26 -15.74 -13.01
C SER A 125 3.41 -15.87 -11.75
N GLN A 126 3.79 -15.20 -10.67
CA GLN A 126 3.08 -15.24 -9.40
C GLN A 126 2.05 -14.11 -9.27
N ILE A 127 2.04 -13.17 -10.20
CA ILE A 127 1.19 -11.98 -10.12
C ILE A 127 0.06 -12.07 -11.13
N GLU A 128 -1.17 -11.91 -10.65
CA GLU A 128 -2.36 -11.92 -11.47
C GLU A 128 -3.01 -10.53 -11.45
N PRO A 129 -3.88 -10.24 -12.44
CA PRO A 129 -4.58 -8.96 -12.45
C PRO A 129 -5.47 -8.78 -11.22
N PRO A 130 -5.77 -7.51 -10.86
CA PRO A 130 -6.67 -7.24 -9.74
C PRO A 130 -8.02 -7.91 -9.99
N PRO A 131 -8.64 -8.45 -8.95
CA PRO A 131 -9.95 -9.07 -9.10
C PRO A 131 -11.00 -8.02 -9.43
N SER A 132 -12.00 -8.43 -10.23
CA SER A 132 -13.15 -7.59 -10.50
C SER A 132 -14.25 -8.01 -9.55
N PHE A 133 -14.73 -7.06 -8.74
CA PHE A 133 -15.79 -7.35 -7.79
C PHE A 133 -17.18 -7.08 -8.37
N GLY A 134 -17.26 -6.72 -9.65
CA GLY A 134 -18.55 -6.56 -10.31
C GLY A 134 -19.33 -5.32 -9.94
N THR A 135 -18.80 -4.46 -9.11
CA THR A 135 -19.46 -3.22 -8.72
C THR A 135 -18.55 -2.03 -9.04
N ALA A 136 -19.13 -1.03 -9.68
CA ALA A 136 -18.40 0.19 -10.00
C ALA A 136 -18.08 1.02 -8.75
N GLU A 137 -18.69 0.67 -7.64
CA GLU A 137 -18.52 1.41 -6.39
C GLU A 137 -17.26 1.03 -5.64
N VAL A 138 -16.71 -0.15 -5.91
CA VAL A 138 -15.49 -0.56 -5.26
C VAL A 138 -14.32 0.02 -6.06
N ASP A 139 -13.77 1.08 -5.54
CA ASP A 139 -12.57 1.66 -6.14
C ASP A 139 -11.37 0.79 -5.78
N ALA A 140 -11.08 -0.15 -6.65
CA ALA A 140 -9.93 -1.03 -6.50
C ALA A 140 -8.73 -0.49 -7.28
N GLY A 141 -8.76 0.78 -7.66
CA GLY A 141 -7.67 1.37 -8.43
C GLY A 141 -6.33 1.37 -7.71
N PHE A 142 -6.34 1.23 -6.39
CA PHE A 142 -5.12 1.14 -5.61
C PHE A 142 -4.53 -0.28 -5.54
N ILE A 143 -5.22 -1.29 -6.08
CA ILE A 143 -4.69 -2.64 -6.12
C ILE A 143 -3.98 -2.86 -7.46
N LEU A 144 -2.67 -3.04 -7.41
CA LEU A 144 -1.86 -3.27 -8.61
C LEU A 144 -2.06 -4.66 -9.18
N GLY A 145 -2.27 -5.63 -8.32
CA GLY A 145 -2.43 -7.01 -8.72
C GLY A 145 -2.54 -7.89 -7.49
N VAL A 146 -2.67 -9.19 -7.74
CA VAL A 146 -2.77 -10.18 -6.67
C VAL A 146 -1.63 -11.17 -6.84
N ALA A 147 -0.83 -11.33 -5.81
CA ALA A 147 0.26 -12.28 -5.83
C ALA A 147 -0.14 -13.57 -5.14
N LYS A 148 0.33 -14.66 -5.69
CA LYS A 148 0.17 -15.99 -5.10
C LYS A 148 1.56 -16.51 -4.74
N ALA A 149 1.79 -16.71 -3.46
CA ALA A 149 3.02 -17.25 -2.94
C ALA A 149 2.67 -18.44 -2.07
N GLU A 150 3.04 -19.64 -2.53
CA GLU A 150 2.65 -20.88 -1.88
C GLU A 150 1.13 -20.97 -1.80
N LYS A 151 0.56 -20.98 -0.61
CA LYS A 151 -0.89 -21.01 -0.43
C LYS A 151 -1.45 -19.67 0.01
N ARG A 152 -0.63 -18.62 -0.07
CA ARG A 152 -0.99 -17.29 0.39
C ARG A 152 -1.43 -16.44 -0.79
N VAL A 153 -2.40 -15.59 -0.54
CA VAL A 153 -2.86 -14.58 -1.49
C VAL A 153 -2.50 -13.22 -0.92
N ILE A 154 -1.79 -12.43 -1.69
CA ILE A 154 -1.29 -11.13 -1.25
C ILE A 154 -1.77 -10.06 -2.22
N PHE A 155 -2.46 -9.04 -1.70
CA PHE A 155 -2.92 -7.92 -2.50
C PHE A 155 -1.81 -6.89 -2.61
N LEU A 156 -1.33 -6.64 -3.82
CA LEU A 156 -0.26 -5.68 -4.06
C LEU A 156 -0.86 -4.29 -4.22
N LEU A 157 -0.40 -3.37 -3.39
CA LEU A 157 -0.96 -2.02 -3.33
C LEU A 157 -0.08 -1.00 -4.02
N ASP A 158 -0.72 -0.06 -4.72
CA ASP A 158 -0.07 1.16 -5.15
C ASP A 158 -0.30 2.19 -4.07
N ILE A 159 0.69 2.39 -3.23
CA ILE A 159 0.53 3.27 -2.08
C ILE A 159 0.26 4.72 -2.49
N GLY A 160 0.71 5.10 -3.67
CA GLY A 160 0.42 6.43 -4.19
C GLY A 160 -1.02 6.62 -4.61
N LYS A 161 -1.76 5.54 -4.82
CA LYS A 161 -3.18 5.59 -5.21
C LYS A 161 -4.13 5.25 -4.08
N VAL A 162 -3.62 4.89 -2.93
CA VAL A 162 -4.46 4.59 -1.77
C VAL A 162 -5.26 5.83 -1.35
N LEU A 163 -4.67 7.01 -1.54
CA LEU A 163 -5.33 8.27 -1.22
C LEU A 163 -5.73 9.01 -2.49
N SER A 164 -6.88 9.67 -2.44
CA SER A 164 -7.29 10.57 -3.52
C SER A 164 -6.47 11.86 -3.45
N ALA A 165 -6.57 12.68 -4.51
CA ALA A 165 -5.88 13.96 -4.53
C ALA A 165 -6.33 14.88 -3.39
N SER A 166 -7.63 14.87 -3.05
CA SER A 166 -8.13 15.68 -1.95
C SER A 166 -7.61 15.18 -0.59
N GLU A 167 -7.51 13.88 -0.42
CA GLU A 167 -6.95 13.31 0.80
C GLU A 167 -5.46 13.64 0.93
N ALA A 168 -4.74 13.63 -0.17
CA ALA A 168 -3.33 14.02 -0.17
C ALA A 168 -3.18 15.49 0.25
N LEU A 169 -4.10 16.34 -0.19
CA LEU A 169 -4.08 17.74 0.21
C LEU A 169 -4.35 17.90 1.70
N GLU A 170 -5.28 17.12 2.25
CA GLU A 170 -5.52 17.11 3.70
C GLU A 170 -4.27 16.72 4.47
N MET A 171 -3.55 15.71 3.99
CA MET A 171 -2.32 15.28 4.63
C MET A 171 -1.23 16.35 4.56
N ALA A 172 -1.11 17.00 3.42
CA ALA A 172 -0.14 18.08 3.26
C ALA A 172 -0.46 19.24 4.19
N THR A 173 -1.74 19.56 4.33
CA THR A 173 -2.21 20.62 5.25
C THR A 173 -1.94 20.23 6.70
N ALA A 174 -2.20 19.00 7.08
CA ALA A 174 -1.95 18.51 8.42
C ALA A 174 -0.45 18.58 8.75
N GLN A 175 0.39 18.23 7.80
CA GLN A 175 1.83 18.29 7.96
C GLN A 175 2.31 19.74 8.15
N THR A 176 1.74 20.67 7.40
CA THR A 176 2.09 22.09 7.51
C THR A 176 1.59 22.68 8.81
N ALA A 177 0.38 22.32 9.24
CA ALA A 177 -0.23 22.88 10.42
C ALA A 177 0.53 22.54 11.71
N GLN A 178 1.31 21.48 11.70
CA GLN A 178 2.08 21.05 12.87
C GLN A 178 3.52 21.56 12.85
N ALA A 179 3.92 22.16 11.78
CA ALA A 179 5.31 22.63 11.62
C ALA A 179 5.65 23.88 12.44
#